data_5f45ee82e36086fb73065a40ebd36a58
#
_entry.id   5f45ee82e36086fb73065a40ebd36a58
#
_cell.length_a   1.000
_cell.length_b   1.000
_cell.length_c   1.000
_cell.angle_alpha   90.00
_cell.angle_beta   90.00
_cell.angle_gamma   90.00
#
_symmetry.space_group_name_H-M   'P 1'
#
loop_
_entity.id
_entity.type
_entity.pdbx_description
1 polymer ?
#
loop_
_entity_poly.entity_id
_entity_poly.type
_entity_poly.pdbx_seq_one_letter_code
_entity_poly.pdbx_strand_id
1 'polypeptide(L)'
;MNTKQAAIVSFLSKAVKGEAEMPPHILDEFADNCRQALNKQFNEQRGDFRLRMSNVGKPLCQLQMQAKGAKEDTPTYDFKMRMAMGDVLEALMIAVIQASGIEIKNKHGKVKLPIDKKNSIEGEFDIELDDGIYDIKTASPFAFENKFKPDDAYERIKSSDAFGYVTQGHGYGMASDKPFKGWIALNKSTGEIAIAEAKNTKKEREEVHAK
;
A
#
# COMPACT_ATOMS: atom_id res chain seq x y z
N MET A 1 14.62 11.07 -10.69
CA MET A 1 14.36 10.45 -9.35
C MET A 1 13.52 11.42 -8.53
N ASN A 2 12.43 10.96 -7.97
CA ASN A 2 11.53 11.73 -7.12
C ASN A 2 12.26 12.22 -5.86
N THR A 3 11.96 13.42 -5.36
CA THR A 3 12.65 14.03 -4.20
C THR A 3 12.53 13.20 -2.93
N LYS A 4 11.37 12.55 -2.69
CA LYS A 4 11.16 11.65 -1.55
C LYS A 4 12.00 10.39 -1.68
N GLN A 5 12.06 9.80 -2.88
CA GLN A 5 12.94 8.66 -3.15
C GLN A 5 14.42 9.03 -2.92
N ALA A 6 14.84 10.23 -3.33
CA ALA A 6 16.19 10.71 -3.10
C ALA A 6 16.51 10.85 -1.60
N ALA A 7 15.58 11.35 -0.79
CA ALA A 7 15.74 11.46 0.66
C ALA A 7 15.93 10.09 1.32
N ILE A 8 15.07 9.12 0.97
CA ILE A 8 15.17 7.73 1.46
C ILE A 8 16.53 7.11 1.10
N VAL A 9 16.93 7.18 -0.17
CA VAL A 9 18.20 6.63 -0.64
C VAL A 9 19.39 7.33 0.02
N SER A 10 19.31 8.64 0.23
CA SER A 10 20.34 9.41 0.93
C SER A 10 20.51 8.94 2.38
N PHE A 11 19.40 8.76 3.12
CA PHE A 11 19.44 8.22 4.48
C PHE A 11 20.12 6.86 4.53
N LEU A 12 19.67 5.92 3.67
CA LEU A 12 20.24 4.57 3.61
C LEU A 12 21.73 4.59 3.24
N SER A 13 22.13 5.45 2.30
CA SER A 13 23.54 5.59 1.89
C SER A 13 24.42 6.14 3.01
N LYS A 14 23.91 7.05 3.84
CA LYS A 14 24.60 7.54 5.03
C LYS A 14 24.69 6.46 6.12
N ALA A 15 23.62 5.69 6.33
CA ALA A 15 23.62 4.58 7.29
C ALA A 15 24.67 3.52 6.96
N VAL A 16 24.89 3.19 5.68
CA VAL A 16 25.97 2.28 5.25
C VAL A 16 27.34 2.78 5.68
N LYS A 17 27.53 4.12 5.74
CA LYS A 17 28.81 4.74 6.15
C LYS A 17 28.90 4.98 7.65
N GLY A 18 27.88 4.65 8.43
CA GLY A 18 27.79 5.02 9.84
C GLY A 18 27.55 6.50 10.10
N GLU A 19 27.06 7.23 9.11
CA GLU A 19 26.81 8.67 9.17
C GLU A 19 25.33 9.01 9.51
N ALA A 20 24.47 7.99 9.62
CA ALA A 20 23.08 8.13 10.02
C ALA A 20 22.64 6.93 10.86
N GLU A 21 21.79 7.19 11.83
CA GLU A 21 21.24 6.19 12.73
C GLU A 21 19.70 6.26 12.71
N MET A 22 19.06 5.13 12.97
CA MET A 22 17.61 5.12 13.14
C MET A 22 17.29 5.52 14.58
N PRO A 23 16.48 6.58 14.79
CA PRO A 23 16.14 7.04 16.14
C PRO A 23 15.45 5.95 16.99
N PRO A 24 15.73 5.86 18.30
CA PRO A 24 15.14 4.83 19.17
C PRO A 24 13.61 4.76 19.12
N HIS A 25 12.93 5.90 19.13
CA HIS A 25 11.46 5.93 19.05
C HIS A 25 10.88 5.35 17.74
N ILE A 26 11.63 5.45 16.62
CA ILE A 26 11.24 4.82 15.36
C ILE A 26 11.46 3.30 15.43
N LEU A 27 12.53 2.84 16.11
CA LEU A 27 12.77 1.43 16.34
C LEU A 27 11.68 0.80 17.22
N ASP A 28 11.26 1.50 18.27
CA ASP A 28 10.20 1.05 19.17
C ASP A 28 8.86 0.95 18.40
N GLU A 29 8.52 1.97 17.62
CA GLU A 29 7.33 1.96 16.78
C GLU A 29 7.37 0.83 15.72
N PHE A 30 8.51 0.62 15.08
CA PHE A 30 8.69 -0.48 14.14
C PHE A 30 8.47 -1.84 14.80
N ALA A 31 9.03 -2.06 16.01
CA ALA A 31 8.84 -3.29 16.75
C ALA A 31 7.37 -3.54 17.10
N ASP A 32 6.65 -2.49 17.50
CA ASP A 32 5.22 -2.56 17.78
C ASP A 32 4.39 -2.89 16.53
N ASN A 33 4.68 -2.25 15.41
CA ASN A 33 4.02 -2.50 14.13
C ASN A 33 4.28 -3.95 13.64
N CYS A 34 5.50 -4.46 13.77
CA CYS A 34 5.81 -5.86 13.45
C CYS A 34 5.02 -6.83 14.33
N ARG A 35 4.92 -6.57 15.64
CA ARG A 35 4.12 -7.39 16.55
C ARG A 35 2.65 -7.41 16.16
N GLN A 36 2.07 -6.25 15.82
CA GLN A 36 0.68 -6.15 15.36
C GLN A 36 0.48 -6.89 14.03
N ALA A 37 1.40 -6.74 13.08
CA ALA A 37 1.38 -7.43 11.80
C ALA A 37 1.36 -8.95 11.97
N LEU A 38 2.23 -9.49 12.81
CA LEU A 38 2.26 -10.93 13.08
C LEU A 38 1.01 -11.40 13.84
N ASN A 39 0.53 -10.63 14.81
CA ASN A 39 -0.71 -10.95 15.51
C ASN A 39 -1.90 -11.02 14.54
N LYS A 40 -2.07 -10.01 13.69
CA LYS A 40 -3.10 -9.95 12.64
C LYS A 40 -3.02 -11.17 11.72
N GLN A 41 -1.82 -11.56 11.31
CA GLN A 41 -1.67 -12.67 10.36
C GLN A 41 -1.82 -14.05 11.00
N PHE A 42 -1.41 -14.27 12.23
CA PHE A 42 -1.34 -15.61 12.81
C PHE A 42 -2.38 -15.88 13.90
N ASN A 43 -2.85 -14.85 14.60
CA ASN A 43 -3.75 -15.01 15.74
C ASN A 43 -5.19 -14.54 15.47
N GLU A 44 -5.40 -13.67 14.46
CA GLU A 44 -6.74 -13.19 14.13
C GLU A 44 -7.40 -14.09 13.10
N GLN A 45 -8.69 -14.39 13.32
CA GLN A 45 -9.51 -15.08 12.35
C GLN A 45 -10.04 -14.12 11.29
N ARG A 46 -10.07 -14.56 10.05
CA ARG A 46 -10.76 -13.80 8.99
C ARG A 46 -12.25 -13.78 9.29
N GLY A 47 -12.81 -12.58 9.40
CA GLY A 47 -14.25 -12.39 9.47
C GLY A 47 -14.95 -12.67 8.13
N ASP A 48 -16.28 -12.58 8.13
CA ASP A 48 -17.10 -12.69 6.94
C ASP A 48 -16.67 -11.70 5.84
N PHE A 49 -16.99 -12.06 4.60
CA PHE A 49 -16.69 -11.19 3.46
C PHE A 49 -17.34 -9.81 3.66
N ARG A 50 -16.52 -8.78 3.47
CA ARG A 50 -16.97 -7.38 3.39
C ARG A 50 -16.30 -6.70 2.20
N LEU A 51 -17.06 -5.86 1.49
CA LEU A 51 -16.48 -5.00 0.49
C LEU A 51 -15.59 -3.95 1.19
N ARG A 52 -14.31 -3.95 0.81
CA ARG A 52 -13.29 -3.05 1.36
C ARG A 52 -12.54 -2.38 0.23
N MET A 53 -11.90 -1.26 0.50
CA MET A 53 -11.08 -0.56 -0.49
C MET A 53 -10.01 -1.47 -1.11
N SER A 54 -9.44 -2.39 -0.33
CA SER A 54 -8.43 -3.36 -0.80
C SER A 54 -8.94 -4.44 -1.75
N ASN A 55 -10.27 -4.60 -1.91
CA ASN A 55 -10.85 -5.62 -2.80
C ASN A 55 -11.79 -5.03 -3.87
N VAL A 56 -12.14 -3.76 -3.79
CA VAL A 56 -13.12 -3.12 -4.71
C VAL A 56 -12.67 -3.17 -6.18
N GLY A 57 -11.39 -3.23 -6.46
CA GLY A 57 -10.85 -3.33 -7.83
C GLY A 57 -10.83 -4.75 -8.42
N LYS A 58 -11.28 -5.78 -7.67
CA LYS A 58 -11.38 -7.16 -8.17
C LYS A 58 -12.53 -7.31 -9.16
N PRO A 59 -12.51 -8.34 -10.03
CA PRO A 59 -13.61 -8.63 -10.94
C PRO A 59 -14.95 -8.77 -10.19
N LEU A 60 -16.00 -8.14 -10.71
CA LEU A 60 -17.33 -8.13 -10.09
C LEU A 60 -17.87 -9.53 -9.80
N CYS A 61 -17.68 -10.48 -10.74
CA CYS A 61 -18.10 -11.86 -10.55
C CYS A 61 -17.44 -12.51 -9.32
N GLN A 62 -16.17 -12.24 -9.08
CA GLN A 62 -15.47 -12.74 -7.89
C GLN A 62 -16.03 -12.14 -6.60
N LEU A 63 -16.27 -10.82 -6.59
CA LEU A 63 -16.88 -10.14 -5.42
C LEU A 63 -18.28 -10.67 -5.13
N GLN A 64 -19.08 -10.89 -6.16
CA GLN A 64 -20.44 -11.45 -6.02
C GLN A 64 -20.41 -12.89 -5.48
N MET A 65 -19.49 -13.73 -5.94
CA MET A 65 -19.33 -15.08 -5.41
C MET A 65 -18.94 -15.07 -3.94
N GLN A 66 -17.96 -14.23 -3.58
CA GLN A 66 -17.54 -14.06 -2.18
C GLN A 66 -18.68 -13.56 -1.29
N ALA A 67 -19.45 -12.57 -1.76
CA ALA A 67 -20.61 -12.03 -1.04
C ALA A 67 -21.73 -13.07 -0.83
N LYS A 68 -21.89 -14.03 -1.73
CA LYS A 68 -22.82 -15.16 -1.62
C LYS A 68 -22.29 -16.32 -0.77
N GLY A 69 -21.14 -16.15 -0.13
CA GLY A 69 -20.54 -17.17 0.72
C GLY A 69 -19.89 -18.33 -0.03
N ALA A 70 -19.47 -18.10 -1.28
CA ALA A 70 -18.67 -19.09 -2.00
C ALA A 70 -17.42 -19.42 -1.19
N LYS A 71 -17.17 -20.70 -0.99
CA LYS A 71 -15.96 -21.14 -0.27
C LYS A 71 -14.72 -20.77 -1.10
N GLU A 72 -13.85 -20.02 -0.47
CA GLU A 72 -12.50 -19.82 -1.00
C GLU A 72 -11.64 -21.05 -0.70
N ASP A 73 -10.69 -21.33 -1.58
CA ASP A 73 -9.68 -22.33 -1.28
C ASP A 73 -8.89 -21.93 -0.02
N THR A 74 -8.56 -22.91 0.79
CA THR A 74 -7.73 -22.68 1.96
C THR A 74 -6.38 -22.10 1.50
N PRO A 75 -5.99 -20.92 1.98
CA PRO A 75 -4.71 -20.34 1.59
C PRO A 75 -3.55 -21.28 1.94
N THR A 76 -2.61 -21.40 1.02
CA THR A 76 -1.40 -22.19 1.25
C THR A 76 -0.48 -21.54 2.28
N TYR A 77 0.42 -22.30 2.91
CA TYR A 77 1.34 -21.77 3.90
C TYR A 77 2.25 -20.67 3.34
N ASP A 78 2.67 -20.81 2.08
CA ASP A 78 3.52 -19.83 1.41
C ASP A 78 2.76 -18.53 1.10
N PHE A 79 1.46 -18.62 0.80
CA PHE A 79 0.61 -17.42 0.71
C PHE A 79 0.53 -16.70 2.06
N LYS A 80 0.33 -17.44 3.15
CA LYS A 80 0.30 -16.88 4.51
C LYS A 80 1.60 -16.18 4.85
N MET A 81 2.74 -16.81 4.54
CA MET A 81 4.05 -16.20 4.75
C MET A 81 4.26 -14.94 3.92
N ARG A 82 3.81 -14.93 2.64
CA ARG A 82 3.89 -13.73 1.79
C ARG A 82 3.10 -12.56 2.37
N MET A 83 1.93 -12.82 2.94
CA MET A 83 1.13 -11.77 3.60
C MET A 83 1.85 -11.21 4.83
N ALA A 84 2.36 -12.09 5.70
CA ALA A 84 3.12 -11.66 6.88
C ALA A 84 4.38 -10.87 6.51
N MET A 85 5.13 -11.31 5.50
CA MET A 85 6.29 -10.57 4.97
C MET A 85 5.89 -9.21 4.41
N GLY A 86 4.74 -9.13 3.73
CA GLY A 86 4.22 -7.86 3.22
C GLY A 86 4.00 -6.85 4.34
N ASP A 87 3.26 -7.23 5.37
CA ASP A 87 2.94 -6.35 6.50
C ASP A 87 4.21 -5.93 7.28
N VAL A 88 5.18 -6.84 7.48
CA VAL A 88 6.46 -6.52 8.15
C VAL A 88 7.33 -5.58 7.31
N LEU A 89 7.41 -5.79 6.00
CA LEU A 89 8.18 -4.92 5.09
C LEU A 89 7.52 -3.54 4.91
N GLU A 90 6.19 -3.46 5.01
CA GLU A 90 5.48 -2.18 5.08
C GLU A 90 5.87 -1.40 6.33
N ALA A 91 5.89 -2.04 7.51
CA ALA A 91 6.36 -1.44 8.76
C ALA A 91 7.82 -0.97 8.65
N LEU A 92 8.70 -1.75 8.01
CA LEU A 92 10.08 -1.36 7.76
C LEU A 92 10.16 -0.11 6.86
N MET A 93 9.36 -0.06 5.79
CA MET A 93 9.35 1.09 4.89
C MET A 93 8.87 2.36 5.60
N ILE A 94 7.84 2.27 6.45
CA ILE A 94 7.38 3.39 7.27
C ILE A 94 8.51 3.91 8.16
N ALA A 95 9.23 3.02 8.85
CA ALA A 95 10.36 3.40 9.70
C ALA A 95 11.50 4.07 8.90
N VAL A 96 11.84 3.55 7.74
CA VAL A 96 12.89 4.14 6.86
C VAL A 96 12.46 5.50 6.31
N ILE A 97 11.20 5.67 5.91
CA ILE A 97 10.64 6.94 5.45
C ILE A 97 10.76 8.00 6.55
N GLN A 98 10.34 7.68 7.79
CA GLN A 98 10.47 8.59 8.92
C GLN A 98 11.94 8.93 9.23
N ALA A 99 12.82 7.94 9.28
CA ALA A 99 14.24 8.14 9.56
C ALA A 99 14.94 8.96 8.47
N SER A 100 14.41 8.98 7.24
CA SER A 100 14.91 9.84 6.15
C SER A 100 14.52 11.31 6.29
N GLY A 101 13.78 11.69 7.35
CA GLY A 101 13.33 13.06 7.61
C GLY A 101 12.05 13.44 6.84
N ILE A 102 11.39 12.50 6.19
CA ILE A 102 10.09 12.73 5.55
C ILE A 102 9.01 12.69 6.64
N GLU A 103 8.25 13.78 6.77
CA GLU A 103 7.13 13.86 7.70
C GLU A 103 5.98 12.97 7.21
N ILE A 104 5.56 12.02 8.05
CA ILE A 104 4.34 11.24 7.85
C ILE A 104 3.24 11.88 8.70
N LYS A 105 2.24 12.46 8.05
CA LYS A 105 1.11 13.15 8.73
C LYS A 105 0.13 12.16 9.35
N ASN A 106 -0.06 11.01 8.70
CA ASN A 106 -0.94 9.97 9.19
C ASN A 106 -0.46 8.58 8.71
N LYS A 107 -0.57 7.59 9.58
CA LYS A 107 -0.25 6.18 9.30
C LYS A 107 -1.48 5.33 9.55
N HIS A 108 -1.70 4.34 8.69
CA HIS A 108 -2.83 3.42 8.80
C HIS A 108 -4.18 4.18 8.95
N GLY A 109 -4.35 5.21 8.10
CA GLY A 109 -5.51 6.09 8.17
C GLY A 109 -6.79 5.40 7.73
N LYS A 110 -7.74 5.24 8.66
CA LYS A 110 -9.04 4.64 8.36
C LYS A 110 -9.91 5.62 7.61
N VAL A 111 -10.47 5.16 6.50
CA VAL A 111 -11.34 5.96 5.63
C VAL A 111 -12.62 5.22 5.29
N LYS A 112 -13.65 5.98 4.94
CA LYS A 112 -14.96 5.47 4.61
C LYS A 112 -15.51 6.23 3.39
N LEU A 113 -15.65 5.53 2.27
CA LEU A 113 -16.23 6.07 1.05
C LEU A 113 -17.73 5.75 1.01
N PRO A 114 -18.63 6.74 1.14
CA PRO A 114 -20.05 6.51 1.01
C PRO A 114 -20.41 6.15 -0.44
N ILE A 115 -21.20 5.10 -0.64
CA ILE A 115 -21.73 4.67 -1.95
C ILE A 115 -23.15 5.18 -2.11
N ASP A 116 -23.94 5.02 -1.07
CA ASP A 116 -25.31 5.52 -0.97
C ASP A 116 -25.62 5.92 0.49
N LYS A 117 -26.91 6.22 0.77
CA LYS A 117 -27.35 6.65 2.11
C LYS A 117 -27.14 5.61 3.22
N LYS A 118 -26.95 4.33 2.86
CA LYS A 118 -26.85 3.22 3.82
C LYS A 118 -25.53 2.46 3.73
N ASN A 119 -24.86 2.51 2.57
CA ASN A 119 -23.70 1.70 2.25
C ASN A 119 -22.45 2.53 2.07
N SER A 120 -21.33 1.99 2.50
CA SER A 120 -20.01 2.60 2.34
C SER A 120 -18.94 1.52 2.19
N ILE A 121 -17.85 1.87 1.54
CA ILE A 121 -16.65 1.05 1.44
C ILE A 121 -15.64 1.56 2.44
N GLU A 122 -15.23 0.70 3.36
CA GLU A 122 -14.21 1.01 4.35
C GLU A 122 -12.83 0.61 3.85
N GLY A 123 -11.82 1.34 4.30
CA GLY A 123 -10.43 1.04 4.00
C GLY A 123 -9.47 1.68 5.00
N GLU A 124 -8.23 1.29 4.87
CA GLU A 124 -7.12 1.84 5.64
C GLU A 124 -5.96 2.04 4.67
N PHE A 125 -5.53 3.29 4.50
CA PHE A 125 -4.37 3.61 3.66
C PHE A 125 -3.09 3.54 4.50
N ASP A 126 -1.96 3.28 3.85
CA ASP A 126 -0.72 3.02 4.57
C ASP A 126 -0.15 4.32 5.16
N ILE A 127 0.08 5.35 4.34
CA ILE A 127 0.63 6.63 4.81
C ILE A 127 0.06 7.84 4.09
N GLU A 128 0.04 8.96 4.81
CA GLU A 128 -0.20 10.29 4.29
C GLU A 128 1.06 11.15 4.47
N LEU A 129 1.56 11.69 3.37
CA LEU A 129 2.66 12.65 3.35
C LEU A 129 2.13 14.08 3.14
N ASP A 130 3.03 15.05 2.98
CA ASP A 130 2.71 16.46 2.78
C ASP A 130 1.80 16.75 1.57
N ASP A 131 1.93 15.94 0.52
CA ASP A 131 1.26 16.14 -0.77
C ASP A 131 0.10 15.16 -1.03
N GLY A 132 -0.17 14.21 -0.13
CA GLY A 132 -1.30 13.28 -0.23
C GLY A 132 -1.03 11.86 0.23
N ILE A 133 -1.89 10.94 -0.25
CA ILE A 133 -1.89 9.53 0.15
C ILE A 133 -0.93 8.72 -0.71
N TYR A 134 -0.16 7.86 -0.05
CA TYR A 134 0.69 6.85 -0.69
C TYR A 134 0.35 5.47 -0.16
N ASP A 135 0.49 4.48 -1.03
CA ASP A 135 0.33 3.09 -0.72
C ASP A 135 1.68 2.38 -0.85
N ILE A 136 2.06 1.59 0.15
CA ILE A 136 3.35 0.89 0.20
C ILE A 136 3.19 -0.50 -0.39
N LYS A 137 4.04 -0.85 -1.34
CA LYS A 137 4.00 -2.17 -1.99
C LYS A 137 5.34 -2.88 -1.93
N THR A 138 5.29 -4.16 -1.55
CA THR A 138 6.43 -5.05 -1.70
C THR A 138 6.30 -5.85 -2.98
N ALA A 139 7.29 -5.77 -3.84
CA ALA A 139 7.25 -6.36 -5.17
C ALA A 139 8.31 -7.45 -5.36
N SER A 140 7.98 -8.46 -6.17
CA SER A 140 9.00 -9.36 -6.72
C SER A 140 9.89 -8.59 -7.69
N PRO A 141 11.12 -9.06 -7.99
CA PRO A 141 11.99 -8.40 -8.96
C PRO A 141 11.29 -8.14 -10.30
N PHE A 142 10.56 -9.11 -10.81
CA PHE A 142 9.81 -8.96 -12.06
C PHE A 142 8.75 -7.85 -11.98
N ALA A 143 7.93 -7.83 -10.92
CA ALA A 143 6.91 -6.82 -10.76
C ALA A 143 7.52 -5.42 -10.51
N PHE A 144 8.61 -5.35 -9.76
CA PHE A 144 9.32 -4.11 -9.51
C PHE A 144 9.85 -3.48 -10.81
N GLU A 145 10.63 -4.23 -11.58
CA GLU A 145 11.25 -3.76 -12.84
C GLU A 145 10.22 -3.42 -13.93
N ASN A 146 9.10 -4.17 -13.98
CA ASN A 146 8.13 -4.00 -15.07
C ASN A 146 6.95 -3.10 -14.73
N LYS A 147 6.64 -2.86 -13.44
CA LYS A 147 5.45 -2.09 -13.04
C LYS A 147 5.77 -0.82 -12.24
N PHE A 148 6.70 -0.87 -11.29
CA PHE A 148 6.88 0.24 -10.34
C PHE A 148 8.06 1.15 -10.67
N LYS A 149 9.13 0.62 -11.26
CA LYS A 149 10.36 1.35 -11.54
C LYS A 149 10.34 2.19 -12.84
N PRO A 150 9.65 1.79 -13.93
CA PRO A 150 9.65 2.56 -15.18
C PRO A 150 8.99 3.94 -15.03
N ASP A 151 9.39 4.89 -15.88
CA ASP A 151 8.83 6.25 -15.91
C ASP A 151 7.32 6.27 -16.26
N ASP A 152 6.85 5.26 -16.99
CA ASP A 152 5.44 5.03 -17.32
C ASP A 152 4.74 4.07 -16.35
N ALA A 153 5.22 3.96 -15.11
CA ALA A 153 4.75 2.99 -14.11
C ALA A 153 3.23 3.01 -13.91
N TYR A 154 2.62 4.19 -13.85
CA TYR A 154 1.16 4.30 -13.70
C TYR A 154 0.39 3.56 -14.80
N GLU A 155 0.78 3.76 -16.07
CA GLU A 155 0.13 3.10 -17.21
C GLU A 155 0.35 1.59 -17.19
N ARG A 156 1.54 1.15 -16.80
CA ARG A 156 1.84 -0.28 -16.66
C ARG A 156 1.05 -0.95 -15.56
N ILE A 157 0.90 -0.28 -14.41
CA ILE A 157 0.04 -0.77 -13.33
C ILE A 157 -1.41 -0.81 -13.81
N LYS A 158 -1.91 0.28 -14.41
CA LYS A 158 -3.29 0.38 -14.90
C LYS A 158 -3.63 -0.67 -15.96
N SER A 159 -2.73 -0.95 -16.90
CA SER A 159 -2.95 -1.90 -17.99
C SER A 159 -3.04 -3.36 -17.53
N SER A 160 -2.48 -3.70 -16.39
CA SER A 160 -2.42 -5.07 -15.84
C SER A 160 -2.80 -5.12 -14.37
N ASP A 161 -3.83 -4.36 -13.96
CA ASP A 161 -4.26 -4.16 -12.57
C ASP A 161 -5.16 -5.29 -12.06
N ALA A 162 -4.64 -6.51 -12.03
CA ALA A 162 -5.36 -7.68 -11.51
C ALA A 162 -5.70 -7.58 -10.01
N PHE A 163 -5.02 -6.70 -9.27
CA PHE A 163 -5.21 -6.51 -7.83
C PHE A 163 -6.06 -5.29 -7.48
N GLY A 164 -6.39 -4.44 -8.46
CA GLY A 164 -7.17 -3.24 -8.25
C GLY A 164 -6.40 -2.10 -7.58
N TYR A 165 -5.10 -2.01 -7.76
CA TYR A 165 -4.24 -0.99 -7.13
C TYR A 165 -4.66 0.44 -7.47
N VAL A 166 -5.03 0.69 -8.74
CA VAL A 166 -5.49 2.01 -9.18
C VAL A 166 -6.80 2.38 -8.51
N THR A 167 -7.77 1.45 -8.52
CA THR A 167 -9.08 1.66 -7.88
C THR A 167 -8.93 1.83 -6.36
N GLN A 168 -8.10 1.03 -5.71
CA GLN A 168 -7.80 1.12 -4.29
C GLN A 168 -7.20 2.49 -3.92
N GLY A 169 -6.15 2.92 -4.61
CA GLY A 169 -5.46 4.16 -4.31
C GLY A 169 -6.34 5.40 -4.51
N HIS A 170 -7.03 5.49 -5.65
CA HIS A 170 -7.96 6.59 -5.89
C HIS A 170 -9.16 6.55 -4.93
N GLY A 171 -9.64 5.36 -4.55
CA GLY A 171 -10.66 5.20 -3.53
C GLY A 171 -10.24 5.77 -2.18
N TYR A 172 -9.00 5.54 -1.75
CA TYR A 172 -8.44 6.19 -0.56
C TYR A 172 -8.42 7.71 -0.70
N GLY A 173 -7.95 8.22 -1.85
CA GLY A 173 -7.92 9.64 -2.13
C GLY A 173 -9.30 10.29 -2.06
N MET A 174 -10.31 9.65 -2.66
CA MET A 174 -11.70 10.14 -2.65
C MET A 174 -12.29 10.11 -1.24
N ALA A 175 -12.05 9.03 -0.48
CA ALA A 175 -12.58 8.86 0.87
C ALA A 175 -11.96 9.81 1.91
N SER A 176 -10.73 10.28 1.67
CA SER A 176 -10.00 11.20 2.55
C SER A 176 -10.02 12.66 2.07
N ASP A 177 -10.64 12.94 0.92
CA ASP A 177 -10.59 14.25 0.23
C ASP A 177 -9.14 14.75 -0.01
N LYS A 178 -8.26 13.81 -0.36
CA LYS A 178 -6.83 14.06 -0.62
C LYS A 178 -6.40 13.37 -1.91
N PRO A 179 -5.41 13.90 -2.64
CA PRO A 179 -4.93 13.22 -3.83
C PRO A 179 -4.21 11.90 -3.47
N PHE A 180 -4.51 10.85 -4.22
CA PHE A 180 -3.66 9.67 -4.21
C PHE A 180 -2.42 9.95 -5.06
N LYS A 181 -1.24 9.87 -4.49
CA LYS A 181 0.02 10.27 -5.13
C LYS A 181 0.77 9.11 -5.78
N GLY A 182 0.48 7.88 -5.37
CA GLY A 182 1.10 6.72 -5.98
C GLY A 182 1.55 5.66 -4.99
N TRP A 183 2.48 4.86 -5.46
CA TRP A 183 3.00 3.72 -4.71
C TRP A 183 4.48 3.91 -4.37
N ILE A 184 4.84 3.62 -3.13
CA ILE A 184 6.23 3.46 -2.71
C ILE A 184 6.52 1.97 -2.74
N ALA A 185 7.30 1.53 -3.71
CA ALA A 185 7.56 0.12 -3.94
C ALA A 185 8.95 -0.29 -3.45
N LEU A 186 9.01 -1.40 -2.71
CA LEU A 186 10.24 -2.07 -2.30
C LEU A 186 10.41 -3.37 -3.09
N ASN A 187 11.53 -3.51 -3.78
CA ASN A 187 11.95 -4.80 -4.32
C ASN A 187 12.43 -5.70 -3.17
N LYS A 188 11.60 -6.68 -2.79
CA LYS A 188 11.88 -7.56 -1.63
C LYS A 188 13.11 -8.46 -1.76
N SER A 189 13.71 -8.55 -2.95
CA SER A 189 14.90 -9.37 -3.20
C SER A 189 16.18 -8.55 -3.28
N THR A 190 16.11 -7.31 -3.77
CA THR A 190 17.31 -6.45 -3.94
C THR A 190 17.39 -5.30 -2.94
N GLY A 191 16.26 -4.95 -2.28
CA GLY A 191 16.19 -3.78 -1.41
C GLY A 191 16.05 -2.45 -2.17
N GLU A 192 15.94 -2.47 -3.50
CA GLU A 192 15.72 -1.25 -4.28
C GLU A 192 14.34 -0.65 -3.99
N ILE A 193 14.28 0.70 -4.01
CA ILE A 193 13.06 1.46 -3.76
C ILE A 193 12.74 2.30 -4.99
N ALA A 194 11.47 2.31 -5.39
CA ALA A 194 10.95 3.17 -6.44
C ALA A 194 9.67 3.86 -5.98
N ILE A 195 9.40 5.06 -6.50
CA ILE A 195 8.12 5.74 -6.32
C ILE A 195 7.44 5.82 -7.68
N ALA A 196 6.35 5.08 -7.81
CA ALA A 196 5.48 5.10 -8.98
C ALA A 196 4.38 6.15 -8.77
N GLU A 197 4.48 7.28 -9.45
CA GLU A 197 3.53 8.39 -9.26
C GLU A 197 2.19 8.10 -9.92
N ALA A 198 1.08 8.42 -9.24
CA ALA A 198 -0.25 8.28 -9.76
C ALA A 198 -0.69 9.51 -10.57
N LYS A 199 -1.54 9.29 -11.57
CA LYS A 199 -2.21 10.37 -12.31
C LYS A 199 -3.51 10.74 -11.61
N ASN A 200 -3.65 12.01 -11.22
CA ASN A 200 -4.83 12.52 -10.50
C ASN A 200 -5.70 13.43 -11.38
N THR A 201 -5.90 13.07 -12.63
CA THR A 201 -6.80 13.81 -13.53
C THR A 201 -8.26 13.57 -13.14
N LYS A 202 -9.13 14.51 -13.51
CA LYS A 202 -10.57 14.36 -13.34
C LYS A 202 -11.07 13.07 -14.01
N LYS A 203 -10.57 12.77 -15.21
CA LYS A 203 -10.89 11.56 -15.96
C LYS A 203 -10.53 10.28 -15.18
N GLU A 204 -9.33 10.20 -14.59
CA GLU A 204 -8.93 9.03 -13.80
C GLU A 204 -9.86 8.80 -12.61
N ARG A 205 -10.27 9.88 -11.92
CA ARG A 205 -11.20 9.77 -10.77
C ARG A 205 -12.59 9.33 -11.21
N GLU A 206 -13.09 9.85 -12.35
CA GLU A 206 -14.39 9.45 -12.92
C GLU A 206 -14.39 7.97 -13.35
N GLU A 207 -13.32 7.49 -13.99
CA GLU A 207 -13.16 6.08 -14.37
C GLU A 207 -13.16 5.13 -13.16
N VAL A 208 -12.54 5.55 -12.05
CA VAL A 208 -12.54 4.77 -10.80
C VAL A 208 -13.91 4.80 -10.13
N HIS A 209 -14.58 5.93 -10.13
CA HIS A 209 -15.92 6.06 -9.55
C HIS A 209 -16.99 5.24 -10.29
N ALA A 210 -16.78 4.99 -11.57
CA ALA A 210 -17.71 4.21 -12.41
C ALA A 210 -17.54 2.68 -12.25
N LYS A 211 -16.53 2.23 -11.57
CA LYS A 211 -16.28 0.80 -11.26
C LYS A 211 -16.93 0.36 -9.97
#